data_dfcfd6baf8ab16f2b34aefdf7aa09fb0
#
_entry.id   dfcfd6baf8ab16f2b34aefdf7aa09fb0
#
_cell.length_a   1.000
_cell.length_b   1.000
_cell.length_c   1.000
_cell.angle_alpha   90.00
_cell.angle_beta   90.00
_cell.angle_gamma   90.00
#
_symmetry.space_group_name_H-M   'P 1'
#
loop_
_entity.id
_entity.type
_entity.pdbx_description
1 polymer ?
#
loop_
_entity_poly.entity_id
_entity_poly.type
_entity_poly.pdbx_seq_one_letter_code
_entity_poly.pdbx_strand_id
1 'polypeptide(L)'
;MYGQVQFGDSVIVGEQCVLGYPKEARLQEAQDGRHSTGDPVVIGERAMLFNQVVIHEGTVLGNECLVEDRARIGYGCEIGERTRVVHGAYICDRVRIGVDACVAGFICDATVIGDRSTVMGDLVHEYTRPDLGWWGADEAPPVIESDSVVGFGARVVGGVRIGPRSYIAAGAVVTRDVPAEHVVTGINIQTPINRWAGRRLSALIEHWTKPQATTARS
;
A
#
# COMPACT_ATOMS: atom_id res chain seq x y z
N MET A 1 -8.88 22.14 3.66
CA MET A 1 -8.94 21.50 2.35
C MET A 1 -8.07 22.30 1.39
N TYR A 2 -7.14 21.67 0.73
CA TYR A 2 -6.22 22.36 -0.21
C TYR A 2 -6.62 22.15 -1.68
N GLY A 3 -7.35 21.11 -2.02
CA GLY A 3 -7.78 20.76 -3.37
C GLY A 3 -9.25 20.38 -3.44
N GLN A 4 -9.68 19.96 -4.62
CA GLN A 4 -11.03 19.42 -4.78
C GLN A 4 -11.11 18.02 -4.16
N VAL A 5 -12.19 17.74 -3.43
CA VAL A 5 -12.48 16.43 -2.86
C VAL A 5 -13.88 16.02 -3.26
N GLN A 6 -14.00 14.83 -3.81
CA GLN A 6 -15.28 14.22 -4.16
C GLN A 6 -15.55 13.10 -3.16
N PHE A 7 -16.69 13.15 -2.49
CA PHE A 7 -17.10 12.16 -1.50
C PHE A 7 -18.24 11.31 -2.06
N GLY A 8 -18.13 10.01 -1.88
CA GLY A 8 -19.26 9.10 -1.98
C GLY A 8 -20.24 9.26 -0.81
N ASP A 9 -21.29 8.48 -0.82
CA ASP A 9 -22.30 8.53 0.25
C ASP A 9 -21.76 7.96 1.59
N SER A 10 -22.22 8.55 2.69
CA SER A 10 -21.96 8.07 4.06
C SER A 10 -20.47 7.99 4.44
N VAL A 11 -19.63 8.85 3.89
CA VAL A 11 -18.21 8.96 4.27
C VAL A 11 -18.09 9.60 5.65
N ILE A 12 -17.22 9.05 6.49
CA ILE A 12 -16.86 9.62 7.81
C ILE A 12 -15.45 10.17 7.72
N VAL A 13 -15.27 11.42 8.16
CA VAL A 13 -13.95 12.09 8.22
C VAL A 13 -13.71 12.57 9.63
N GLY A 14 -12.63 12.11 10.25
CA GLY A 14 -12.18 12.51 11.56
C GLY A 14 -11.59 13.92 11.61
N GLU A 15 -11.06 14.25 12.75
CA GLU A 15 -10.54 15.60 13.00
C GLU A 15 -9.15 15.82 12.40
N GLN A 16 -8.85 17.07 12.02
CA GLN A 16 -7.54 17.52 11.55
C GLN A 16 -7.04 16.77 10.28
N CYS A 17 -7.95 16.23 9.48
CA CYS A 17 -7.58 15.64 8.21
C CYS A 17 -7.21 16.70 7.15
N VAL A 18 -6.20 16.41 6.35
CA VAL A 18 -5.77 17.24 5.22
C VAL A 18 -6.02 16.46 3.93
N LEU A 19 -7.00 16.89 3.13
CA LEU A 19 -7.40 16.23 1.90
C LEU A 19 -7.10 17.12 0.70
N GLY A 20 -6.53 16.51 -0.36
CA GLY A 20 -6.15 17.20 -1.58
C GLY A 20 -4.89 18.04 -1.41
N TYR A 21 -3.95 17.63 -0.54
CA TYR A 21 -2.69 18.37 -0.40
C TYR A 21 -1.91 18.33 -1.71
N PRO A 22 -1.47 19.50 -2.23
CA PRO A 22 -0.81 19.56 -3.52
C PRO A 22 0.51 18.79 -3.56
N LYS A 23 0.86 18.25 -4.73
CA LYS A 23 2.22 17.75 -4.99
C LYS A 23 3.22 18.92 -5.01
N GLU A 24 4.47 18.62 -4.77
CA GLU A 24 5.53 19.61 -4.64
C GLU A 24 5.64 20.53 -5.87
N ALA A 25 5.59 19.98 -7.06
CA ALA A 25 5.67 20.78 -8.30
C ALA A 25 4.59 21.89 -8.35
N ARG A 26 3.39 21.60 -7.84
CA ARG A 26 2.30 22.58 -7.77
C ARG A 26 2.54 23.65 -6.71
N LEU A 27 3.15 23.29 -5.59
CA LEU A 27 3.55 24.25 -4.58
C LEU A 27 4.62 25.20 -5.12
N GLN A 28 5.58 24.68 -5.89
CA GLN A 28 6.57 25.49 -6.59
C GLN A 28 5.93 26.44 -7.62
N GLU A 29 4.99 25.94 -8.43
CA GLU A 29 4.22 26.78 -9.35
C GLU A 29 3.48 27.91 -8.62
N ALA A 30 2.89 27.64 -7.46
CA ALA A 30 2.21 28.64 -6.67
C ALA A 30 3.16 29.72 -6.10
N GLN A 31 4.39 29.34 -5.73
CA GLN A 31 5.44 30.28 -5.34
C GLN A 31 5.83 31.22 -6.49
N ASP A 32 5.79 30.71 -7.72
CA ASP A 32 6.04 31.51 -8.93
C ASP A 32 4.81 32.32 -9.39
N GLY A 33 3.74 32.35 -8.61
CA GLY A 33 2.51 33.08 -8.94
C GLY A 33 1.65 32.37 -10.00
N ARG A 34 1.95 31.14 -10.34
CA ARG A 34 1.16 30.29 -11.25
C ARG A 34 0.17 29.46 -10.43
N HIS A 35 -1.08 29.47 -10.83
CA HIS A 35 -2.13 28.71 -10.15
C HIS A 35 -2.72 27.68 -11.12
N SER A 36 -2.45 26.42 -10.88
CA SER A 36 -3.08 25.29 -11.58
C SER A 36 -4.05 24.55 -10.65
N THR A 37 -5.16 24.09 -11.17
CA THR A 37 -6.10 23.25 -10.42
C THR A 37 -5.52 21.86 -10.26
N GLY A 38 -5.53 21.30 -9.03
CA GLY A 38 -5.09 19.94 -8.74
C GLY A 38 -6.08 18.88 -9.20
N ASP A 39 -5.57 17.67 -9.37
CA ASP A 39 -6.43 16.52 -9.57
C ASP A 39 -7.26 16.26 -8.30
N PRO A 40 -8.57 15.97 -8.41
CA PRO A 40 -9.39 15.75 -7.24
C PRO A 40 -8.96 14.50 -6.46
N VAL A 41 -9.13 14.55 -5.15
CA VAL A 41 -9.19 13.34 -4.34
C VAL A 41 -10.60 12.76 -4.46
N VAL A 42 -10.70 11.47 -4.75
CA VAL A 42 -11.98 10.75 -4.81
C VAL A 42 -12.05 9.76 -3.65
N ILE A 43 -13.10 9.85 -2.84
CA ILE A 43 -13.31 8.97 -1.68
C ILE A 43 -14.62 8.21 -1.90
N GLY A 44 -14.52 6.89 -1.97
CA GLY A 44 -15.65 6.00 -2.22
C GLY A 44 -16.69 6.00 -1.09
N GLU A 45 -17.82 5.36 -1.36
CA GLU A 45 -18.93 5.27 -0.41
C GLU A 45 -18.53 4.55 0.88
N ARG A 46 -19.10 4.98 2.00
CA ARG A 46 -18.89 4.41 3.35
C ARG A 46 -17.43 4.30 3.80
N ALA A 47 -16.52 5.02 3.15
CA ALA A 47 -15.14 5.11 3.60
C ALA A 47 -15.06 5.84 4.95
N MET A 48 -14.09 5.44 5.77
CA MET A 48 -13.81 6.05 7.07
C MET A 48 -12.38 6.54 7.12
N LEU A 49 -12.20 7.82 7.32
CA LEU A 49 -10.92 8.45 7.58
C LEU A 49 -10.86 8.85 9.05
N PHE A 50 -9.89 8.33 9.79
CA PHE A 50 -9.71 8.68 11.20
C PHE A 50 -9.00 10.03 11.34
N ASN A 51 -8.45 10.33 12.49
CA ASN A 51 -7.92 11.66 12.77
C ASN A 51 -6.52 11.87 12.15
N GLN A 52 -6.24 13.11 11.75
CA GLN A 52 -4.92 13.53 11.28
C GLN A 52 -4.44 12.78 10.02
N VAL A 53 -5.36 12.28 9.22
CA VAL A 53 -5.05 11.64 7.93
C VAL A 53 -4.66 12.71 6.91
N VAL A 54 -3.60 12.45 6.14
CA VAL A 54 -3.15 13.31 5.04
C VAL A 54 -3.28 12.56 3.72
N ILE A 55 -4.08 13.06 2.79
CA ILE A 55 -4.24 12.51 1.44
C ILE A 55 -3.90 13.59 0.42
N HIS A 56 -2.96 13.25 -0.47
CA HIS A 56 -2.54 14.15 -1.53
C HIS A 56 -3.48 14.11 -2.75
N GLU A 57 -3.38 15.11 -3.60
CA GLU A 57 -4.18 15.27 -4.81
C GLU A 57 -4.12 14.05 -5.74
N GLY A 58 -5.16 13.83 -6.53
CA GLY A 58 -5.25 12.76 -7.53
C GLY A 58 -5.39 11.35 -6.95
N THR A 59 -5.50 11.21 -5.62
CA THR A 59 -5.66 9.90 -4.99
C THR A 59 -7.10 9.46 -4.97
N VAL A 60 -7.32 8.16 -5.27
CA VAL A 60 -8.62 7.50 -5.27
C VAL A 60 -8.67 6.44 -4.18
N LEU A 61 -9.64 6.55 -3.28
CA LEU A 61 -10.01 5.50 -2.32
C LEU A 61 -11.29 4.82 -2.78
N GLY A 62 -11.28 3.50 -2.85
CA GLY A 62 -12.47 2.69 -3.12
C GLY A 62 -13.49 2.73 -2.00
N ASN A 63 -14.62 2.07 -2.22
CA ASN A 63 -15.69 1.99 -1.23
C ASN A 63 -15.26 1.24 0.03
N GLU A 64 -15.83 1.62 1.18
CA GLU A 64 -15.60 0.95 2.45
C GLU A 64 -14.12 0.91 2.91
N CYS A 65 -13.27 1.76 2.35
CA CYS A 65 -11.90 1.87 2.83
C CYS A 65 -11.85 2.43 4.25
N LEU A 66 -10.92 1.91 5.05
CA LEU A 66 -10.60 2.43 6.38
C LEU A 66 -9.18 2.99 6.39
N VAL A 67 -9.03 4.27 6.66
CA VAL A 67 -7.73 4.93 6.82
C VAL A 67 -7.59 5.38 8.27
N GLU A 68 -6.67 4.75 9.00
CA GLU A 68 -6.48 5.01 10.42
C GLU A 68 -5.67 6.28 10.70
N ASP A 69 -5.66 6.67 11.98
CA ASP A 69 -5.04 7.89 12.45
C ASP A 69 -3.61 8.08 11.95
N ARG A 70 -3.27 9.31 11.57
CA ARG A 70 -1.92 9.73 11.16
C ARG A 70 -1.37 9.03 9.92
N ALA A 71 -2.18 8.29 9.18
CA ALA A 71 -1.74 7.74 7.90
C ALA A 71 -1.53 8.87 6.89
N ARG A 72 -0.49 8.73 6.06
CA ARG A 72 -0.22 9.61 4.93
C ARG A 72 -0.30 8.82 3.64
N ILE A 73 -1.05 9.34 2.68
CA ILE A 73 -1.19 8.77 1.33
C ILE A 73 -0.75 9.84 0.32
N GLY A 74 0.26 9.53 -0.47
CA GLY A 74 0.85 10.40 -1.47
C GLY A 74 -0.08 10.71 -2.65
N TYR A 75 0.39 11.44 -3.63
CA TYR A 75 -0.43 11.82 -4.78
C TYR A 75 -0.61 10.67 -5.77
N GLY A 76 -1.76 10.67 -6.45
CA GLY A 76 -2.04 9.72 -7.53
C GLY A 76 -2.05 8.26 -7.11
N CYS A 77 -2.36 7.98 -5.85
CA CYS A 77 -2.52 6.62 -5.35
C CYS A 77 -3.90 6.05 -5.69
N GLU A 78 -3.97 4.75 -5.89
CA GLU A 78 -5.21 4.00 -6.10
C GLU A 78 -5.35 2.95 -5.01
N ILE A 79 -6.35 3.08 -4.14
CA ILE A 79 -6.59 2.17 -3.01
C ILE A 79 -7.91 1.44 -3.29
N GLY A 80 -7.85 0.11 -3.42
CA GLY A 80 -9.02 -0.72 -3.70
C GLY A 80 -10.03 -0.77 -2.55
N GLU A 81 -11.24 -1.23 -2.87
CA GLU A 81 -12.36 -1.31 -1.92
C GLU A 81 -12.03 -2.15 -0.67
N ARG A 82 -12.63 -1.80 0.46
CA ARG A 82 -12.50 -2.50 1.75
C ARG A 82 -11.06 -2.65 2.25
N THR A 83 -10.15 -1.89 1.66
CA THR A 83 -8.75 -1.88 2.07
C THR A 83 -8.56 -1.05 3.32
N ARG A 84 -7.71 -1.55 4.22
CA ARG A 84 -7.34 -0.89 5.46
C ARG A 84 -5.94 -0.33 5.38
N VAL A 85 -5.80 0.97 5.54
CA VAL A 85 -4.53 1.66 5.75
C VAL A 85 -4.36 1.87 7.24
N VAL A 86 -3.37 1.19 7.82
CA VAL A 86 -3.19 1.10 9.28
C VAL A 86 -2.56 2.38 9.82
N HIS A 87 -2.73 2.61 11.13
CA HIS A 87 -2.22 3.75 11.86
C HIS A 87 -0.78 4.12 11.49
N GLY A 88 -0.55 5.37 11.13
CA GLY A 88 0.78 5.90 10.83
C GLY A 88 1.44 5.35 9.57
N ALA A 89 0.73 4.60 8.73
CA ALA A 89 1.27 4.14 7.45
C ALA A 89 1.73 5.33 6.61
N TYR A 90 2.91 5.20 6.00
CA TYR A 90 3.47 6.18 5.09
C TYR A 90 3.47 5.61 3.67
N ILE A 91 2.43 5.93 2.91
CA ILE A 91 2.28 5.51 1.52
C ILE A 91 2.77 6.66 0.64
N CYS A 92 3.81 6.40 -0.16
CA CYS A 92 4.37 7.37 -1.09
C CYS A 92 3.48 7.54 -2.33
N ASP A 93 4.00 8.12 -3.39
CA ASP A 93 3.22 8.56 -4.55
C ASP A 93 2.95 7.41 -5.53
N ARG A 94 1.83 7.48 -6.26
CA ARG A 94 1.45 6.54 -7.33
C ARG A 94 1.40 5.07 -6.92
N VAL A 95 1.23 4.79 -5.64
CA VAL A 95 1.07 3.43 -5.12
C VAL A 95 -0.31 2.88 -5.51
N ARG A 96 -0.34 1.62 -5.91
CA ARG A 96 -1.57 0.88 -6.20
C ARG A 96 -1.76 -0.25 -5.21
N ILE A 97 -2.89 -0.27 -4.52
CA ILE A 97 -3.26 -1.30 -3.56
C ILE A 97 -4.59 -1.91 -4.00
N GLY A 98 -4.63 -3.22 -4.09
CA GLY A 98 -5.83 -3.97 -4.47
C GLY A 98 -6.95 -3.92 -3.44
N VAL A 99 -7.98 -4.72 -3.65
CA VAL A 99 -9.15 -4.81 -2.77
C VAL A 99 -8.87 -5.70 -1.56
N ASP A 100 -9.58 -5.46 -0.45
CA ASP A 100 -9.49 -6.27 0.78
C ASP A 100 -8.05 -6.39 1.35
N ALA A 101 -7.18 -5.43 1.06
CA ALA A 101 -5.80 -5.42 1.56
C ALA A 101 -5.68 -4.75 2.93
N CYS A 102 -4.57 -5.02 3.63
CA CYS A 102 -4.24 -4.37 4.89
C CYS A 102 -2.78 -3.89 4.86
N VAL A 103 -2.55 -2.58 4.94
CA VAL A 103 -1.23 -1.99 4.68
C VAL A 103 -0.80 -1.07 5.79
N ALA A 104 0.41 -1.31 6.31
CA ALA A 104 1.12 -0.49 7.28
C ALA A 104 2.56 -0.22 6.81
N GLY A 105 3.36 0.47 7.62
CA GLY A 105 4.78 0.71 7.36
C GLY A 105 5.04 1.75 6.29
N PHE A 106 6.22 1.70 5.70
CA PHE A 106 6.65 2.60 4.64
C PHE A 106 6.52 1.90 3.28
N ILE A 107 5.77 2.52 2.38
CA ILE A 107 5.50 2.01 1.03
C ILE A 107 6.05 3.01 0.02
N CYS A 108 7.13 2.66 -0.68
CA CYS A 108 7.77 3.56 -1.64
C CYS A 108 6.94 3.79 -2.89
N ASP A 109 7.35 4.78 -3.67
CA ASP A 109 6.65 5.23 -4.88
C ASP A 109 6.36 4.10 -5.87
N ALA A 110 5.20 4.19 -6.51
CA ALA A 110 4.74 3.31 -7.57
C ALA A 110 4.65 1.81 -7.20
N THR A 111 4.81 1.46 -5.93
CA THR A 111 4.63 0.08 -5.42
C THR A 111 3.25 -0.45 -5.81
N VAL A 112 3.20 -1.74 -6.15
CA VAL A 112 1.95 -2.45 -6.42
C VAL A 112 1.73 -3.52 -5.35
N ILE A 113 0.56 -3.49 -4.70
CA ILE A 113 0.14 -4.48 -3.70
C ILE A 113 -1.16 -5.11 -4.20
N GLY A 114 -1.15 -6.41 -4.41
CA GLY A 114 -2.29 -7.19 -4.90
C GLY A 114 -3.40 -7.36 -3.86
N ASP A 115 -4.53 -7.86 -4.32
CA ASP A 115 -5.74 -8.07 -3.52
C ASP A 115 -5.49 -8.99 -2.32
N ARG A 116 -6.21 -8.77 -1.23
CA ARG A 116 -6.19 -9.59 -0.01
C ARG A 116 -4.80 -9.78 0.61
N SER A 117 -3.87 -8.92 0.25
CA SER A 117 -2.52 -8.97 0.79
C SER A 117 -2.41 -8.15 2.08
N THR A 118 -1.53 -8.61 2.97
CA THR A 118 -1.22 -7.92 4.22
C THR A 118 0.23 -7.48 4.20
N VAL A 119 0.47 -6.18 4.34
CA VAL A 119 1.82 -5.61 4.42
C VAL A 119 1.97 -4.86 5.73
N MET A 120 2.83 -5.40 6.62
CA MET A 120 3.17 -4.82 7.93
C MET A 120 4.65 -4.44 8.02
N GLY A 121 5.36 -4.48 6.90
CA GLY A 121 6.78 -4.15 6.77
C GLY A 121 7.00 -2.95 5.87
N ASP A 122 8.26 -2.73 5.50
CA ASP A 122 8.68 -1.65 4.63
C ASP A 122 8.95 -2.16 3.21
N LEU A 123 8.39 -1.47 2.23
CA LEU A 123 8.67 -1.67 0.81
C LEU A 123 9.46 -0.46 0.32
N VAL A 124 10.72 -0.67 -0.09
CA VAL A 124 11.66 0.43 -0.31
C VAL A 124 12.38 0.31 -1.66
N HIS A 125 12.73 1.44 -2.26
CA HIS A 125 13.65 1.46 -3.40
C HIS A 125 15.06 1.07 -2.97
N GLU A 126 15.88 0.59 -3.91
CA GLU A 126 17.25 0.20 -3.65
C GLU A 126 18.22 1.41 -3.64
N TYR A 127 17.82 2.50 -4.30
CA TYR A 127 18.62 3.73 -4.44
C TYR A 127 20.01 3.50 -5.01
N THR A 128 20.10 2.69 -6.06
CA THR A 128 21.35 2.38 -6.77
C THR A 128 21.83 3.49 -7.70
N ARG A 129 20.97 4.46 -7.98
CA ARG A 129 21.19 5.54 -8.93
C ARG A 129 21.24 6.91 -8.22
N PRO A 130 22.36 7.27 -7.58
CA PRO A 130 22.48 8.54 -6.85
C PRO A 130 22.39 9.78 -7.77
N ASP A 131 22.55 9.59 -9.07
CA ASP A 131 22.41 10.61 -10.11
C ASP A 131 20.95 11.01 -10.41
N LEU A 132 19.99 10.20 -10.01
CA LEU A 132 18.55 10.46 -10.23
C LEU A 132 17.91 11.37 -9.17
N GLY A 133 18.63 11.76 -8.13
CA GLY A 133 18.10 12.55 -7.03
C GLY A 133 17.15 11.74 -6.13
N TRP A 134 16.46 12.42 -5.22
CA TRP A 134 15.54 11.82 -4.25
C TRP A 134 14.24 11.27 -4.86
N TRP A 135 13.99 11.56 -6.11
CA TRP A 135 12.69 11.35 -6.72
C TRP A 135 12.40 9.91 -7.11
N GLY A 136 13.32 8.96 -6.91
CA GLY A 136 13.14 7.51 -7.00
C GLY A 136 12.22 6.95 -8.11
N ALA A 137 11.63 7.85 -8.87
CA ALA A 137 10.56 7.58 -9.83
C ALA A 137 10.95 6.62 -10.96
N ASP A 138 12.25 6.48 -11.21
CA ASP A 138 12.78 5.66 -12.29
C ASP A 138 13.36 4.33 -11.81
N GLU A 139 13.38 4.08 -10.49
CA GLU A 139 13.73 2.77 -9.97
C GLU A 139 12.50 1.86 -9.93
N ALA A 140 12.66 0.61 -10.33
CA ALA A 140 11.59 -0.37 -10.27
C ALA A 140 11.11 -0.55 -8.82
N PRO A 141 9.81 -0.37 -8.54
CA PRO A 141 9.28 -0.55 -7.19
C PRO A 141 9.07 -2.03 -6.87
N PRO A 142 8.96 -2.40 -5.59
CA PRO A 142 8.47 -3.71 -5.18
C PRO A 142 7.07 -4.00 -5.71
N VAL A 143 6.82 -5.27 -6.04
CA VAL A 143 5.49 -5.78 -6.42
C VAL A 143 5.12 -6.92 -5.49
N ILE A 144 4.04 -6.77 -4.74
CA ILE A 144 3.47 -7.80 -3.87
C ILE A 144 2.23 -8.35 -4.59
N GLU A 145 2.25 -9.61 -4.99
CA GLU A 145 1.10 -10.23 -5.63
C GLU A 145 0.04 -10.64 -4.60
N SER A 146 -1.16 -10.95 -5.09
CA SER A 146 -2.36 -11.19 -4.26
C SER A 146 -2.18 -12.30 -3.23
N ASP A 147 -2.94 -12.21 -2.14
CA ASP A 147 -2.98 -13.19 -1.05
C ASP A 147 -1.64 -13.37 -0.32
N SER A 148 -0.73 -12.40 -0.41
CA SER A 148 0.59 -12.48 0.20
C SER A 148 0.67 -11.73 1.52
N VAL A 149 1.60 -12.14 2.37
CA VAL A 149 1.85 -11.51 3.67
C VAL A 149 3.29 -11.04 3.77
N VAL A 150 3.48 -9.76 4.04
CA VAL A 150 4.77 -9.17 4.44
C VAL A 150 4.68 -8.86 5.93
N GLY A 151 5.40 -9.64 6.74
CA GLY A 151 5.34 -9.58 8.19
C GLY A 151 5.94 -8.30 8.77
N PHE A 152 5.65 -8.05 10.04
CA PHE A 152 6.05 -6.84 10.75
C PHE A 152 7.57 -6.62 10.72
N GLY A 153 7.98 -5.42 10.30
CA GLY A 153 9.40 -5.04 10.23
C GLY A 153 10.21 -5.78 9.16
N ALA A 154 9.58 -6.58 8.30
CA ALA A 154 10.25 -7.12 7.11
C ALA A 154 10.54 -6.00 6.12
N ARG A 155 11.59 -6.16 5.31
CA ARG A 155 11.96 -5.20 4.25
C ARG A 155 12.05 -5.88 2.91
N VAL A 156 11.32 -5.36 1.93
CA VAL A 156 11.42 -5.75 0.53
C VAL A 156 12.10 -4.61 -0.22
N VAL A 157 13.26 -4.88 -0.83
CA VAL A 157 14.18 -3.85 -1.32
C VAL A 157 14.33 -3.95 -2.83
N GLY A 158 14.12 -2.82 -3.52
CA GLY A 158 14.25 -2.71 -4.97
C GLY A 158 13.08 -3.32 -5.73
N GLY A 159 13.22 -3.47 -7.03
CA GLY A 159 12.21 -3.99 -7.95
C GLY A 159 11.90 -5.48 -7.78
N VAL A 160 11.81 -5.94 -6.54
CA VAL A 160 11.55 -7.34 -6.19
C VAL A 160 10.07 -7.67 -6.34
N ARG A 161 9.77 -8.84 -6.91
CA ARG A 161 8.43 -9.41 -7.00
C ARG A 161 8.25 -10.50 -5.95
N ILE A 162 7.22 -10.34 -5.11
CA ILE A 162 6.74 -11.37 -4.19
C ILE A 162 5.57 -12.08 -4.85
N GLY A 163 5.77 -13.34 -5.24
CA GLY A 163 4.73 -14.14 -5.88
C GLY A 163 3.54 -14.42 -4.96
N PRO A 164 2.37 -14.75 -5.52
CA PRO A 164 1.12 -14.86 -4.76
C PRO A 164 1.17 -15.97 -3.71
N ARG A 165 0.37 -15.81 -2.67
CA ARG A 165 0.30 -16.73 -1.52
C ARG A 165 1.65 -17.01 -0.87
N SER A 166 2.53 -16.00 -0.84
CA SER A 166 3.83 -16.07 -0.18
C SER A 166 3.79 -15.38 1.18
N TYR A 167 4.62 -15.84 2.09
CA TYR A 167 4.74 -15.32 3.43
C TYR A 167 6.16 -14.84 3.70
N ILE A 168 6.33 -13.56 3.88
CA ILE A 168 7.58 -12.95 4.30
C ILE A 168 7.55 -12.81 5.83
N ALA A 169 8.40 -13.54 6.53
CA ALA A 169 8.41 -13.56 7.98
C ALA A 169 8.79 -12.20 8.56
N ALA A 170 8.33 -11.92 9.77
CA ALA A 170 8.68 -10.69 10.48
C ALA A 170 10.21 -10.53 10.57
N GLY A 171 10.68 -9.32 10.28
CA GLY A 171 12.11 -8.98 10.29
C GLY A 171 12.94 -9.55 9.14
N ALA A 172 12.33 -10.25 8.17
CA ALA A 172 13.06 -10.76 7.02
C ALA A 172 13.47 -9.62 6.06
N VAL A 173 14.59 -9.83 5.35
CA VAL A 173 15.06 -8.91 4.31
C VAL A 173 15.04 -9.65 2.97
N VAL A 174 14.33 -9.09 2.00
CA VAL A 174 14.14 -9.65 0.65
C VAL A 174 14.74 -8.70 -0.37
N THR A 175 15.74 -9.17 -1.11
CA THR A 175 16.45 -8.41 -2.14
C THR A 175 16.45 -9.14 -3.50
N ARG A 176 15.61 -10.16 -3.67
CA ARG A 176 15.42 -10.90 -4.91
C ARG A 176 14.03 -11.50 -4.96
N ASP A 177 13.54 -11.77 -6.14
CA ASP A 177 12.21 -12.30 -6.37
C ASP A 177 11.92 -13.56 -5.53
N VAL A 178 10.70 -13.62 -5.06
CA VAL A 178 10.16 -14.77 -4.30
C VAL A 178 9.11 -15.44 -5.17
N PRO A 179 9.30 -16.73 -5.50
CA PRO A 179 8.28 -17.48 -6.24
C PRO A 179 6.96 -17.56 -5.47
N ALA A 180 5.87 -17.87 -6.17
CA ALA A 180 4.58 -18.14 -5.54
C ALA A 180 4.68 -19.21 -4.45
N GLU A 181 3.87 -19.09 -3.40
CA GLU A 181 3.76 -20.11 -2.36
C GLU A 181 5.09 -20.43 -1.64
N HIS A 182 5.88 -19.37 -1.35
CA HIS A 182 7.12 -19.50 -0.60
C HIS A 182 7.05 -18.76 0.73
N VAL A 183 7.76 -19.31 1.70
CA VAL A 183 8.07 -18.65 2.97
C VAL A 183 9.49 -18.12 2.91
N VAL A 184 9.67 -16.85 3.25
CA VAL A 184 10.99 -16.23 3.36
C VAL A 184 11.29 -15.92 4.82
N THR A 185 12.47 -16.32 5.28
CA THR A 185 12.97 -16.00 6.63
C THR A 185 14.36 -15.41 6.54
N GLY A 186 14.75 -14.63 7.55
CA GLY A 186 16.07 -14.01 7.59
C GLY A 186 16.38 -13.20 6.33
N ILE A 187 17.56 -13.38 5.77
CA ILE A 187 17.97 -12.68 4.54
C ILE A 187 17.84 -13.65 3.38
N ASN A 188 16.80 -13.49 2.54
CA ASN A 188 16.55 -14.27 1.32
C ASN A 188 16.52 -15.81 1.50
N ILE A 189 16.25 -16.32 2.70
CA ILE A 189 16.05 -17.77 2.89
C ILE A 189 14.63 -18.13 2.47
N GLN A 190 14.49 -18.75 1.31
CA GLN A 190 13.21 -19.08 0.70
C GLN A 190 12.90 -20.57 0.84
N THR A 191 11.70 -20.90 1.30
CA THR A 191 11.22 -22.26 1.47
C THR A 191 9.84 -22.40 0.83
N PRO A 192 9.61 -23.39 -0.06
CA PRO A 192 8.27 -23.67 -0.56
C PRO A 192 7.31 -23.94 0.61
N ILE A 193 6.10 -23.40 0.54
CA ILE A 193 5.17 -23.43 1.67
C ILE A 193 4.77 -24.87 2.06
N ASN A 194 4.70 -25.77 1.09
CA ASN A 194 4.42 -27.19 1.31
C ASN A 194 5.58 -27.95 2.01
N ARG A 195 6.76 -27.33 2.11
CA ARG A 195 7.93 -27.85 2.85
C ARG A 195 8.21 -27.10 4.14
N TRP A 196 7.37 -26.11 4.46
CA TRP A 196 7.53 -25.30 5.66
C TRP A 196 7.21 -26.12 6.91
N ALA A 197 8.19 -26.34 7.75
CA ALA A 197 8.06 -27.08 9.02
C ALA A 197 7.89 -26.16 10.24
N GLY A 198 7.87 -24.83 10.04
CA GLY A 198 7.72 -23.87 11.12
C GLY A 198 6.29 -23.81 11.66
N ARG A 199 6.18 -23.41 12.94
CA ARG A 199 4.88 -23.29 13.62
C ARG A 199 4.12 -22.07 13.06
N ARG A 200 2.77 -22.13 13.06
CA ARG A 200 1.82 -21.02 12.92
C ARG A 200 1.37 -20.63 11.52
N LEU A 201 1.79 -21.27 10.44
CA LEU A 201 1.20 -20.96 9.12
C LEU A 201 0.04 -21.89 8.74
N SER A 202 -0.30 -22.92 9.52
CA SER A 202 -1.36 -23.87 9.20
C SER A 202 -2.71 -23.19 8.93
N ALA A 203 -3.10 -22.24 9.77
CA ALA A 203 -4.37 -21.52 9.60
C ALA A 203 -4.39 -20.65 8.34
N LEU A 204 -3.26 -20.03 8.00
CA LEU A 204 -3.11 -19.22 6.77
C LEU A 204 -3.14 -20.10 5.52
N ILE A 205 -2.43 -21.25 5.56
CA ILE A 205 -2.43 -22.23 4.48
C ILE A 205 -3.84 -22.79 4.26
N GLU A 206 -4.55 -23.13 5.33
CA GLU A 206 -5.95 -23.56 5.26
C GLU A 206 -6.85 -22.48 4.67
N HIS A 207 -6.65 -21.22 5.03
CA HIS A 207 -7.41 -20.10 4.47
C HIS A 207 -7.21 -20.00 2.96
N TRP A 208 -5.99 -20.12 2.47
CA TRP A 208 -5.67 -20.06 1.04
C TRP A 208 -6.15 -21.27 0.24
N THR A 209 -6.27 -22.43 0.89
CA THR A 209 -6.71 -23.67 0.23
C THR A 209 -8.21 -23.88 0.26
N LYS A 210 -8.96 -23.14 1.10
CA LYS A 210 -10.43 -23.20 1.09
C LYS A 210 -10.98 -22.52 -0.17
N PRO A 211 -11.91 -23.19 -0.90
CA PRO A 211 -12.63 -22.52 -1.98
C PRO A 211 -13.30 -21.27 -1.43
N GLN A 212 -13.01 -20.12 -2.00
CA GLN A 212 -13.73 -18.90 -1.64
C GLN A 212 -15.19 -19.09 -2.05
N ALA A 213 -16.09 -19.11 -1.09
CA ALA A 213 -17.52 -19.11 -1.36
C ALA A 213 -17.81 -17.83 -2.16
N THR A 214 -18.20 -18.03 -3.42
CA THR A 214 -18.70 -16.95 -4.27
C THR A 214 -19.96 -16.43 -3.58
N THR A 215 -19.85 -15.36 -2.81
CA THR A 215 -21.00 -14.63 -2.30
C THR A 215 -21.67 -13.95 -3.51
N ALA A 216 -22.50 -14.71 -4.23
CA ALA A 216 -23.52 -14.13 -5.05
C ALA A 216 -24.48 -13.43 -4.07
N ARG A 217 -24.31 -12.13 -3.92
CA ARG A 217 -25.31 -11.29 -3.28
C ARG A 217 -26.40 -11.04 -4.32
N SER A 218 -27.55 -11.68 -4.10
CA SER A 218 -28.86 -11.36 -4.71
C SER A 218 -29.30 -9.96 -4.28
#